data_5671024aa4cc3afbe7ac50f0570100f7
#
_entry.id   5671024aa4cc3afbe7ac50f0570100f7
#
_cell.length_a   1.000
_cell.length_b   1.000
_cell.length_c   1.000
_cell.angle_alpha   90.00
_cell.angle_beta   90.00
_cell.angle_gamma   90.00
#
_symmetry.space_group_name_H-M   'P 1'
#
loop_
_entity.id
_entity.type
_entity.pdbx_description
1 polymer ?
#
loop_
_entity_poly.entity_id
_entity_poly.type
_entity_poly.pdbx_seq_one_letter_code
_entity_poly.pdbx_strand_id
1 'polypeptide(L)'
;MTLHINRRRVLAAAAAGTFAMLEARLAVAQTLTRVRLTAGANIGYSHQYVGESAGIFRKHGIDASVILFDVGFLGTEAVVAGQAETAGTVEFPLMSLLARGADLVVPAIMITADDLKIVALTSIAKPTDLAGKRVAFIFGSSAHYAFYRYCLRHGIAWDQIKAVNVPAAEQVAVMARGDVDAYVWLEPMVQRGLDVMRGRAHVLRPGIETAYRTRTYLEMSRTWVERNQEATVALLRALIECDAFVRAEPRKTAEIAAKKLNIPADTAADLLRRTAFDWRIYLDAEAKKVFADVAVWMRENGRLTGATPDIDRVFVPQYLRQIDPSRVIGF
;
A
#
# COMPACT_ATOMS: atom_id res chain seq x y z
N MET A 1 -77.04 19.10 -17.93
CA MET A 1 -76.14 18.48 -16.92
C MET A 1 -74.79 19.14 -17.04
N THR A 2 -74.56 20.23 -16.25
CA THR A 2 -73.38 21.10 -16.37
C THR A 2 -72.32 20.63 -15.33
N LEU A 3 -71.21 20.12 -15.80
CA LEU A 3 -70.11 19.72 -14.96
C LEU A 3 -69.40 20.97 -14.39
N HIS A 4 -69.56 21.24 -13.11
CA HIS A 4 -68.72 22.27 -12.38
C HIS A 4 -67.34 21.72 -12.10
N ILE A 5 -66.39 22.08 -12.94
CA ILE A 5 -64.94 21.79 -12.68
C ILE A 5 -64.48 22.73 -11.57
N ASN A 6 -64.11 22.17 -10.43
CA ASN A 6 -63.65 22.93 -9.27
C ASN A 6 -62.22 23.41 -9.49
N ARG A 7 -62.07 24.70 -9.86
CA ARG A 7 -60.78 25.37 -10.15
C ARG A 7 -59.70 25.17 -9.08
N ARG A 8 -60.11 25.01 -7.81
CA ARG A 8 -59.14 24.75 -6.71
C ARG A 8 -58.51 23.37 -6.78
N ARG A 9 -59.20 22.35 -7.29
CA ARG A 9 -58.63 21.00 -7.46
C ARG A 9 -57.68 20.91 -8.64
N VAL A 10 -57.91 21.68 -9.68
CA VAL A 10 -57.01 21.74 -10.86
C VAL A 10 -55.68 22.46 -10.50
N LEU A 11 -55.75 23.54 -9.70
CA LEU A 11 -54.55 24.25 -9.24
C LEU A 11 -53.74 23.43 -8.26
N ALA A 12 -54.35 22.64 -7.36
CA ALA A 12 -53.65 21.74 -6.45
C ALA A 12 -52.95 20.58 -7.16
N ALA A 13 -53.54 20.02 -8.22
CA ALA A 13 -52.96 18.96 -9.04
C ALA A 13 -51.76 19.49 -9.88
N ALA A 14 -51.87 20.72 -10.40
CA ALA A 14 -50.75 21.36 -11.13
C ALA A 14 -49.56 21.70 -10.21
N ALA A 15 -49.79 22.12 -8.96
CA ALA A 15 -48.73 22.38 -7.98
C ALA A 15 -48.03 21.10 -7.53
N ALA A 16 -48.78 20.01 -7.32
CA ALA A 16 -48.18 18.71 -6.95
C ALA A 16 -47.36 18.09 -8.11
N GLY A 17 -47.80 18.28 -9.35
CA GLY A 17 -47.05 17.81 -10.54
C GLY A 17 -45.75 18.56 -10.76
N THR A 18 -45.69 19.87 -10.48
CA THR A 18 -44.46 20.67 -10.58
C THR A 18 -43.44 20.36 -9.46
N PHE A 19 -43.92 20.04 -8.24
CA PHE A 19 -43.04 19.61 -7.15
C PHE A 19 -42.41 18.24 -7.42
N ALA A 20 -43.18 17.27 -7.92
CA ALA A 20 -42.69 15.94 -8.28
C ALA A 20 -41.69 15.99 -9.46
N MET A 21 -41.86 16.89 -10.43
CA MET A 21 -40.88 17.09 -11.51
C MET A 21 -39.65 17.84 -11.08
N LEU A 22 -39.67 18.63 -10.01
CA LEU A 22 -38.54 19.33 -9.47
C LEU A 22 -37.65 18.37 -8.65
N GLU A 23 -38.24 17.44 -7.91
CA GLU A 23 -37.49 16.37 -7.20
C GLU A 23 -36.90 15.35 -8.18
N ALA A 24 -37.56 15.03 -9.28
CA ALA A 24 -37.04 14.15 -10.33
C ALA A 24 -35.84 14.78 -11.11
N ARG A 25 -35.69 16.09 -11.11
CA ARG A 25 -34.53 16.78 -11.76
C ARG A 25 -33.30 16.85 -10.88
N LEU A 26 -33.39 16.54 -9.57
CA LEU A 26 -32.23 16.53 -8.66
C LEU A 26 -31.53 15.18 -8.56
N ALA A 27 -32.08 14.12 -9.13
CA ALA A 27 -31.34 12.90 -9.39
C ALA A 27 -30.50 13.06 -10.68
N VAL A 28 -29.59 14.04 -10.69
CA VAL A 28 -28.46 14.00 -11.62
C VAL A 28 -27.73 12.71 -11.27
N ALA A 29 -27.86 11.70 -12.13
CA ALA A 29 -27.08 10.49 -11.99
C ALA A 29 -25.61 10.91 -11.89
N GLN A 30 -25.06 10.85 -10.70
CA GLN A 30 -23.67 11.24 -10.44
C GLN A 30 -22.82 10.35 -11.37
N THR A 31 -22.26 10.95 -12.40
CA THR A 31 -21.42 10.21 -13.34
C THR A 31 -20.20 9.76 -12.59
N LEU A 32 -20.16 8.46 -12.24
CA LEU A 32 -19.04 7.89 -11.51
C LEU A 32 -17.80 7.86 -12.39
N THR A 33 -16.68 8.33 -11.87
CA THR A 33 -15.40 8.19 -12.56
C THR A 33 -14.88 6.77 -12.37
N ARG A 34 -14.66 6.05 -13.45
CA ARG A 34 -14.08 4.70 -13.40
C ARG A 34 -12.61 4.77 -13.01
N VAL A 35 -12.22 4.01 -11.99
CA VAL A 35 -10.84 3.91 -11.51
C VAL A 35 -10.50 2.44 -11.23
N ARG A 36 -9.50 1.92 -11.93
CA ARG A 36 -8.93 0.60 -11.67
C ARG A 36 -7.78 0.78 -10.70
N LEU A 37 -7.95 0.25 -9.49
CA LEU A 37 -6.90 0.21 -8.46
C LEU A 37 -6.20 -1.14 -8.54
N THR A 38 -4.88 -1.14 -8.46
CA THR A 38 -4.14 -2.39 -8.29
C THR A 38 -3.69 -2.57 -6.85
N ALA A 39 -3.62 -3.81 -6.41
CA ALA A 39 -3.17 -4.19 -5.08
C ALA A 39 -2.32 -5.46 -5.14
N GLY A 40 -1.33 -5.56 -4.29
CA GLY A 40 -0.69 -6.85 -4.04
C GLY A 40 -1.67 -7.80 -3.33
N ALA A 41 -1.63 -9.09 -3.65
CA ALA A 41 -2.50 -10.09 -3.04
C ALA A 41 -2.08 -10.39 -1.59
N ASN A 42 -2.18 -9.39 -0.71
CA ASN A 42 -1.86 -9.50 0.72
C ASN A 42 -2.76 -8.63 1.59
N ILE A 43 -2.70 -8.88 2.90
CA ILE A 43 -3.57 -8.26 3.89
C ILE A 43 -3.35 -6.75 4.06
N GLY A 44 -2.18 -6.21 3.67
CA GLY A 44 -1.86 -4.79 3.80
C GLY A 44 -2.79 -3.88 2.98
N TYR A 45 -3.37 -4.39 1.87
CA TYR A 45 -4.29 -3.63 1.02
C TYR A 45 -5.76 -3.70 1.48
N SER A 46 -6.04 -4.15 2.70
CA SER A 46 -7.39 -4.32 3.22
C SER A 46 -8.25 -3.06 3.13
N HIS A 47 -7.67 -1.87 3.27
CA HIS A 47 -8.41 -0.61 3.13
C HIS A 47 -8.98 -0.40 1.71
N GLN A 48 -8.28 -0.85 0.64
CA GLN A 48 -8.81 -0.81 -0.72
C GLN A 48 -9.93 -1.86 -0.90
N TYR A 49 -9.78 -3.06 -0.33
CA TYR A 49 -10.81 -4.10 -0.38
C TYR A 49 -12.10 -3.65 0.33
N VAL A 50 -11.96 -2.96 1.46
CA VAL A 50 -13.06 -2.33 2.18
C VAL A 50 -13.73 -1.25 1.31
N GLY A 51 -12.95 -0.37 0.68
CA GLY A 51 -13.47 0.70 -0.17
C GLY A 51 -14.36 0.18 -1.30
N GLU A 52 -13.94 -0.91 -1.95
CA GLU A 52 -14.72 -1.59 -2.99
C GLU A 52 -15.96 -2.28 -2.41
N SER A 53 -15.77 -3.12 -1.38
CA SER A 53 -16.83 -4.01 -0.87
C SER A 53 -17.89 -3.28 -0.05
N ALA A 54 -17.54 -2.23 0.70
CA ALA A 54 -18.46 -1.42 1.50
C ALA A 54 -19.06 -0.24 0.72
N GLY A 55 -18.74 -0.09 -0.57
CA GLY A 55 -19.26 0.98 -1.42
C GLY A 55 -18.71 2.38 -1.11
N ILE A 56 -17.62 2.48 -0.34
CA ILE A 56 -17.04 3.78 0.04
C ILE A 56 -16.56 4.54 -1.19
N PHE A 57 -15.89 3.87 -2.14
CA PHE A 57 -15.47 4.51 -3.39
C PHE A 57 -16.67 5.10 -4.15
N ARG A 58 -17.77 4.33 -4.29
CA ARG A 58 -18.99 4.79 -4.98
C ARG A 58 -19.61 5.99 -4.30
N LYS A 59 -19.65 6.04 -2.96
CA LYS A 59 -20.11 7.18 -2.16
C LYS A 59 -19.34 8.47 -2.51
N HIS A 60 -18.07 8.36 -2.87
CA HIS A 60 -17.22 9.48 -3.30
C HIS A 60 -17.20 9.71 -4.82
N GLY A 61 -18.14 9.13 -5.57
CA GLY A 61 -18.21 9.34 -7.02
C GLY A 61 -17.24 8.50 -7.84
N ILE A 62 -16.62 7.48 -7.25
CA ILE A 62 -15.65 6.61 -7.92
C ILE A 62 -16.27 5.23 -8.17
N ASP A 63 -16.31 4.80 -9.44
CA ASP A 63 -16.62 3.41 -9.82
C ASP A 63 -15.31 2.62 -9.82
N ALA A 64 -14.96 2.10 -8.64
CA ALA A 64 -13.69 1.45 -8.40
C ALA A 64 -13.75 -0.06 -8.65
N SER A 65 -12.67 -0.59 -9.22
CA SER A 65 -12.37 -2.03 -9.22
C SER A 65 -10.96 -2.29 -8.72
N VAL A 66 -10.82 -3.18 -7.73
CA VAL A 66 -9.51 -3.56 -7.17
C VAL A 66 -9.02 -4.83 -7.84
N ILE A 67 -7.94 -4.71 -8.61
CA ILE A 67 -7.30 -5.80 -9.36
C ILE A 67 -6.12 -6.31 -8.55
N LEU A 68 -6.10 -7.62 -8.26
CA LEU A 68 -5.03 -8.25 -7.50
C LEU A 68 -3.87 -8.69 -8.42
N PHE A 69 -2.66 -8.43 -7.96
CA PHE A 69 -1.42 -8.97 -8.50
C PHE A 69 -0.67 -9.73 -7.41
N ASP A 70 0.14 -10.70 -7.77
CA ASP A 70 0.92 -11.47 -6.79
C ASP A 70 1.82 -10.58 -5.93
N VAL A 71 2.36 -9.51 -6.53
CA VAL A 71 3.18 -8.50 -5.87
C VAL A 71 2.79 -7.09 -6.34
N GLY A 72 2.93 -6.09 -5.47
CA GLY A 72 2.46 -4.71 -5.73
C GLY A 72 3.11 -4.07 -6.96
N PHE A 73 4.38 -4.32 -7.23
CA PHE A 73 5.08 -3.67 -8.34
C PHE A 73 4.54 -4.04 -9.74
N LEU A 74 3.97 -5.23 -9.91
CA LEU A 74 3.29 -5.60 -11.17
C LEU A 74 2.07 -4.70 -11.43
N GLY A 75 1.41 -4.25 -10.36
CA GLY A 75 0.36 -3.25 -10.45
C GLY A 75 0.88 -1.89 -10.93
N THR A 76 2.08 -1.48 -10.51
CA THR A 76 2.71 -0.24 -10.98
C THR A 76 3.06 -0.32 -12.47
N GLU A 77 3.55 -1.48 -12.94
CA GLU A 77 3.77 -1.72 -14.37
C GLU A 77 2.46 -1.64 -15.17
N ALA A 78 1.35 -2.13 -14.62
CA ALA A 78 0.02 -1.99 -15.24
C ALA A 78 -0.42 -0.52 -15.35
N VAL A 79 -0.08 0.34 -14.37
CA VAL A 79 -0.33 1.80 -14.47
C VAL A 79 0.52 2.42 -15.57
N VAL A 80 1.80 2.09 -15.66
CA VAL A 80 2.69 2.57 -16.72
C VAL A 80 2.18 2.15 -18.10
N ALA A 81 1.61 0.94 -18.21
CA ALA A 81 1.01 0.43 -19.45
C ALA A 81 -0.41 0.97 -19.73
N GLY A 82 -0.98 1.84 -18.88
CA GLY A 82 -2.34 2.39 -19.03
C GLY A 82 -3.46 1.37 -18.77
N GLN A 83 -3.14 0.26 -18.12
CA GLN A 83 -4.11 -0.81 -17.80
C GLN A 83 -4.79 -0.57 -16.44
N ALA A 84 -4.28 0.31 -15.62
CA ALA A 84 -4.87 0.74 -14.36
C ALA A 84 -4.58 2.24 -14.14
N GLU A 85 -5.33 2.87 -13.24
CA GLU A 85 -5.17 4.29 -12.89
C GLU A 85 -4.29 4.47 -11.67
N THR A 86 -4.32 3.50 -10.75
CA THR A 86 -3.53 3.58 -9.51
C THR A 86 -2.87 2.26 -9.17
N ALA A 87 -1.73 2.36 -8.52
CA ALA A 87 -1.03 1.24 -7.93
C ALA A 87 -0.55 1.55 -6.52
N GLY A 88 0.00 0.54 -5.87
CA GLY A 88 0.68 0.69 -4.60
C GLY A 88 1.92 -0.20 -4.55
N THR A 89 3.09 0.41 -4.44
CA THR A 89 4.33 -0.34 -4.15
C THR A 89 5.25 0.45 -3.23
N VAL A 90 6.39 -0.14 -2.92
CA VAL A 90 7.44 0.47 -2.11
C VAL A 90 8.43 1.25 -2.98
N GLU A 91 9.36 2.00 -2.38
CA GLU A 91 10.27 2.91 -3.08
C GLU A 91 11.18 2.23 -4.12
N PHE A 92 11.60 0.99 -3.93
CA PHE A 92 12.58 0.31 -4.81
C PHE A 92 12.06 0.07 -6.23
N PRO A 93 10.92 -0.61 -6.41
CA PRO A 93 10.35 -0.80 -7.74
C PRO A 93 9.94 0.53 -8.38
N LEU A 94 9.35 1.45 -7.59
CA LEU A 94 8.94 2.75 -8.08
C LEU A 94 10.15 3.56 -8.58
N MET A 95 11.24 3.60 -7.80
CA MET A 95 12.49 4.25 -8.19
C MET A 95 13.04 3.69 -9.50
N SER A 96 13.01 2.36 -9.66
CA SER A 96 13.48 1.71 -10.89
C SER A 96 12.66 2.09 -12.11
N LEU A 97 11.33 2.21 -11.98
CA LEU A 97 10.44 2.64 -13.05
C LEU A 97 10.65 4.11 -13.40
N LEU A 98 10.73 4.98 -12.41
CA LEU A 98 11.00 6.41 -12.59
C LEU A 98 12.37 6.65 -13.30
N ALA A 99 13.41 5.91 -12.92
CA ALA A 99 14.72 6.01 -13.55
C ALA A 99 14.72 5.55 -15.02
N ARG A 100 13.76 4.70 -15.41
CA ARG A 100 13.51 4.29 -16.81
C ARG A 100 12.59 5.24 -17.56
N GLY A 101 12.19 6.36 -16.95
CA GLY A 101 11.38 7.39 -17.58
C GLY A 101 9.87 7.23 -17.40
N ALA A 102 9.40 6.36 -16.50
CA ALA A 102 7.98 6.28 -16.19
C ALA A 102 7.48 7.60 -15.58
N ASP A 103 6.38 8.13 -16.13
CA ASP A 103 5.82 9.41 -15.67
C ASP A 103 4.73 9.16 -14.62
N LEU A 104 5.20 8.84 -13.41
CA LEU A 104 4.38 8.55 -12.24
C LEU A 104 4.46 9.67 -11.22
N VAL A 105 3.37 9.84 -10.45
CA VAL A 105 3.28 10.74 -9.30
C VAL A 105 2.76 10.00 -8.07
N VAL A 106 3.11 10.55 -6.91
CA VAL A 106 2.72 10.04 -5.58
C VAL A 106 1.94 11.12 -4.84
N PRO A 107 0.61 11.05 -4.81
CA PRO A 107 -0.21 11.97 -4.03
C PRO A 107 -0.27 11.65 -2.54
N ALA A 108 0.00 10.40 -2.13
CA ALA A 108 -0.05 9.98 -0.73
C ALA A 108 0.77 8.71 -0.44
N ILE A 109 1.11 8.50 0.83
CA ILE A 109 1.42 7.20 1.41
C ILE A 109 0.09 6.57 1.83
N MET A 110 -0.10 5.28 1.51
CA MET A 110 -1.33 4.54 1.82
C MET A 110 -1.18 3.59 3.00
N ILE A 111 0.00 3.03 3.17
CA ILE A 111 0.28 2.03 4.19
C ILE A 111 1.67 2.30 4.73
N THR A 112 1.79 2.27 6.06
CA THR A 112 3.09 2.20 6.72
C THR A 112 3.07 0.98 7.63
N ALA A 113 4.14 0.18 7.64
CA ALA A 113 4.19 -1.05 8.41
C ALA A 113 5.58 -1.31 8.99
N ASP A 114 5.61 -1.96 10.14
CA ASP A 114 6.80 -2.57 10.73
C ASP A 114 6.74 -4.09 10.50
N ASP A 115 6.64 -4.49 9.22
CA ASP A 115 6.33 -5.84 8.79
C ASP A 115 7.55 -6.71 8.46
N LEU A 116 8.69 -6.10 8.14
CA LEU A 116 9.92 -6.83 7.89
C LEU A 116 10.54 -7.35 9.21
N LYS A 117 10.89 -8.63 9.24
CA LYS A 117 11.51 -9.30 10.39
C LYS A 117 12.72 -10.10 9.97
N ILE A 118 13.68 -10.24 10.89
CA ILE A 118 14.82 -11.14 10.75
C ILE A 118 14.48 -12.42 11.52
N VAL A 119 14.28 -13.52 10.79
CA VAL A 119 14.17 -14.86 11.37
C VAL A 119 15.56 -15.47 11.40
N ALA A 120 16.08 -15.78 12.58
CA ALA A 120 17.45 -16.22 12.80
C ALA A 120 17.48 -17.52 13.62
N LEU A 121 18.53 -18.32 13.43
CA LEU A 121 18.82 -19.44 14.33
C LEU A 121 18.98 -18.96 15.77
N THR A 122 18.55 -19.75 16.73
CA THR A 122 18.63 -19.42 18.17
C THR A 122 20.08 -19.18 18.67
N SER A 123 21.09 -19.66 17.93
CA SER A 123 22.51 -19.34 18.17
C SER A 123 22.88 -17.89 17.86
N ILE A 124 22.02 -17.14 17.15
CA ILE A 124 22.18 -15.71 16.85
C ILE A 124 21.28 -14.96 17.85
N ALA A 125 21.80 -14.68 19.03
CA ALA A 125 21.01 -14.14 20.15
C ALA A 125 20.91 -12.61 20.12
N LYS A 126 21.87 -11.92 19.51
CA LYS A 126 21.95 -10.46 19.41
C LYS A 126 22.38 -10.03 18.00
N PRO A 127 22.14 -8.75 17.62
CA PRO A 127 22.46 -8.25 16.27
C PRO A 127 23.89 -8.54 15.81
N THR A 128 24.88 -8.32 16.69
CA THR A 128 26.29 -8.49 16.34
C THR A 128 26.68 -9.95 16.03
N ASP A 129 25.87 -10.93 16.43
CA ASP A 129 26.10 -12.35 16.12
C ASP A 129 25.82 -12.67 14.64
N LEU A 130 25.25 -11.73 13.87
CA LEU A 130 25.07 -11.84 12.43
C LEU A 130 26.40 -11.71 11.64
N ALA A 131 27.44 -11.17 12.23
CA ALA A 131 28.76 -11.08 11.58
C ALA A 131 29.24 -12.50 11.21
N GLY A 132 29.67 -12.67 9.95
CA GLY A 132 30.08 -13.95 9.38
C GLY A 132 28.96 -14.90 9.00
N LYS A 133 27.69 -14.59 9.27
CA LYS A 133 26.53 -15.44 8.99
C LYS A 133 26.02 -15.29 7.56
N ARG A 134 25.40 -16.37 7.06
CA ARG A 134 24.69 -16.41 5.78
C ARG A 134 23.27 -15.91 6.01
N VAL A 135 22.91 -14.80 5.36
CA VAL A 135 21.59 -14.18 5.52
C VAL A 135 20.90 -14.09 4.16
N ALA A 136 19.71 -14.71 4.10
CA ALA A 136 18.90 -14.74 2.89
C ALA A 136 17.91 -13.57 2.81
N PHE A 137 17.84 -12.93 1.66
CA PHE A 137 16.84 -11.93 1.28
C PHE A 137 16.83 -11.79 -0.25
N ILE A 138 15.84 -11.10 -0.81
CA ILE A 138 15.81 -10.78 -2.23
C ILE A 138 16.69 -9.56 -2.48
N PHE A 139 17.69 -9.68 -3.33
CA PHE A 139 18.58 -8.57 -3.65
C PHE A 139 17.83 -7.42 -4.36
N GLY A 140 18.04 -6.19 -3.89
CA GLY A 140 17.39 -4.99 -4.44
C GLY A 140 15.95 -4.80 -3.95
N SER A 141 15.51 -5.56 -2.94
CA SER A 141 14.20 -5.39 -2.30
C SER A 141 14.28 -4.49 -1.06
N SER A 142 13.09 -4.15 -0.53
CA SER A 142 12.97 -3.48 0.78
C SER A 142 13.62 -4.29 1.91
N ALA A 143 13.53 -5.62 1.88
CA ALA A 143 14.19 -6.49 2.85
C ALA A 143 15.72 -6.36 2.82
N HIS A 144 16.32 -6.24 1.62
CA HIS A 144 17.75 -6.00 1.46
C HIS A 144 18.16 -4.66 2.09
N TYR A 145 17.47 -3.59 1.75
CA TYR A 145 17.77 -2.26 2.29
C TYR A 145 17.52 -2.18 3.79
N ALA A 146 16.41 -2.70 4.27
CA ALA A 146 16.10 -2.73 5.69
C ALA A 146 17.18 -3.47 6.49
N PHE A 147 17.63 -4.61 5.97
CA PHE A 147 18.70 -5.37 6.59
C PHE A 147 20.06 -4.64 6.55
N TYR A 148 20.37 -3.97 5.44
CA TYR A 148 21.53 -3.10 5.35
C TYR A 148 21.48 -1.97 6.40
N ARG A 149 20.33 -1.28 6.53
CA ARG A 149 20.12 -0.24 7.56
C ARG A 149 20.21 -0.80 8.97
N TYR A 150 19.71 -2.03 9.18
CA TYR A 150 19.84 -2.74 10.46
C TYR A 150 21.31 -3.00 10.80
N CYS A 151 22.10 -3.48 9.85
CA CYS A 151 23.53 -3.70 10.05
C CYS A 151 24.26 -2.39 10.44
N LEU A 152 24.01 -1.31 9.70
CA LEU A 152 24.57 0.01 10.02
C LEU A 152 24.21 0.47 11.43
N ARG A 153 22.95 0.33 11.82
CA ARG A 153 22.47 0.73 13.15
C ARG A 153 23.18 -0.03 14.29
N HIS A 154 23.52 -1.27 14.05
CA HIS A 154 24.16 -2.14 15.05
C HIS A 154 25.69 -2.25 14.90
N GLY A 155 26.29 -1.42 14.06
CA GLY A 155 27.75 -1.39 13.86
C GLY A 155 28.32 -2.65 13.19
N ILE A 156 27.48 -3.36 12.41
CA ILE A 156 27.90 -4.55 11.64
C ILE A 156 28.35 -4.07 10.26
N ALA A 157 29.62 -4.29 9.95
CA ALA A 157 30.13 -3.96 8.62
C ALA A 157 29.50 -4.89 7.57
N TRP A 158 29.06 -4.30 6.44
CA TRP A 158 28.30 -5.04 5.42
C TRP A 158 29.10 -6.19 4.80
N ASP A 159 30.40 -6.04 4.64
CA ASP A 159 31.32 -7.06 4.12
C ASP A 159 31.48 -8.28 5.05
N GLN A 160 31.10 -8.16 6.31
CA GLN A 160 31.01 -9.29 7.25
C GLN A 160 29.79 -10.17 7.03
N ILE A 161 28.77 -9.70 6.28
CA ILE A 161 27.56 -10.47 6.00
C ILE A 161 27.77 -11.32 4.74
N LYS A 162 27.50 -12.63 4.86
CA LYS A 162 27.43 -13.52 3.71
C LYS A 162 26.02 -13.45 3.13
N ALA A 163 25.76 -12.42 2.34
CA ALA A 163 24.45 -12.19 1.72
C ALA A 163 24.15 -13.27 0.67
N VAL A 164 22.93 -13.84 0.73
CA VAL A 164 22.45 -14.88 -0.18
C VAL A 164 21.17 -14.40 -0.84
N ASN A 165 21.13 -14.34 -2.18
CA ASN A 165 19.93 -13.98 -2.91
C ASN A 165 18.98 -15.18 -3.01
N VAL A 166 17.85 -15.11 -2.30
CA VAL A 166 16.86 -16.20 -2.22
C VAL A 166 15.46 -15.63 -2.41
N PRO A 167 14.68 -16.16 -3.38
CA PRO A 167 13.28 -15.80 -3.53
C PRO A 167 12.49 -16.04 -2.24
N ALA A 168 11.50 -15.20 -1.94
CA ALA A 168 10.74 -15.25 -0.68
C ALA A 168 10.15 -16.63 -0.38
N ALA A 169 9.59 -17.28 -1.37
CA ALA A 169 8.97 -18.61 -1.23
C ALA A 169 9.95 -19.71 -0.80
N GLU A 170 11.24 -19.54 -1.09
CA GLU A 170 12.30 -20.53 -0.82
C GLU A 170 13.04 -20.29 0.49
N GLN A 171 12.95 -19.10 1.09
CA GLN A 171 13.75 -18.70 2.27
C GLN A 171 13.58 -19.64 3.46
N VAL A 172 12.35 -20.08 3.72
CA VAL A 172 12.05 -21.03 4.81
C VAL A 172 12.74 -22.39 4.54
N ALA A 173 12.68 -22.87 3.30
CA ALA A 173 13.25 -24.16 2.95
C ALA A 173 14.79 -24.17 3.01
N VAL A 174 15.45 -23.12 2.50
CA VAL A 174 16.93 -23.02 2.56
C VAL A 174 17.43 -22.89 4.00
N MET A 175 16.67 -22.21 4.88
CA MET A 175 17.01 -22.14 6.30
C MET A 175 16.83 -23.50 6.98
N ALA A 176 15.73 -24.23 6.69
CA ALA A 176 15.47 -25.55 7.25
C ALA A 176 16.54 -26.59 6.89
N ARG A 177 17.13 -26.50 5.67
CA ARG A 177 18.25 -27.33 5.22
C ARG A 177 19.61 -26.92 5.82
N GLY A 178 19.69 -25.72 6.43
CA GLY A 178 20.94 -25.17 6.97
C GLY A 178 21.81 -24.48 5.91
N ASP A 179 21.28 -24.12 4.76
CA ASP A 179 21.99 -23.38 3.72
C ASP A 179 22.24 -21.92 4.14
N VAL A 180 21.36 -21.36 5.00
CA VAL A 180 21.46 -20.02 5.58
C VAL A 180 21.20 -20.04 7.09
N ASP A 181 21.70 -19.03 7.79
CA ASP A 181 21.64 -18.93 9.25
C ASP A 181 20.52 -17.97 9.69
N ALA A 182 20.08 -17.10 8.79
CA ALA A 182 18.95 -16.19 8.97
C ALA A 182 18.31 -15.85 7.62
N TYR A 183 17.08 -15.35 7.65
CA TYR A 183 16.47 -14.68 6.48
C TYR A 183 15.67 -13.46 6.89
N VAL A 184 15.40 -12.58 5.94
CA VAL A 184 14.65 -11.33 6.15
C VAL A 184 13.44 -11.31 5.24
N TRP A 185 12.25 -11.35 5.84
CA TRP A 185 11.00 -11.22 5.10
C TRP A 185 9.84 -10.80 6.03
N LEU A 186 8.63 -10.81 5.50
CA LEU A 186 7.38 -10.42 6.15
C LEU A 186 6.44 -11.62 6.36
N GLU A 187 5.32 -11.39 7.06
CA GLU A 187 4.28 -12.41 7.23
C GLU A 187 3.61 -12.78 5.89
N PRO A 188 3.18 -14.03 5.67
CA PRO A 188 3.16 -15.15 6.63
C PRO A 188 4.46 -15.96 6.71
N MET A 189 5.50 -15.61 5.96
CA MET A 189 6.74 -16.38 5.88
C MET A 189 7.52 -16.39 7.21
N VAL A 190 7.41 -15.34 8.03
CA VAL A 190 8.01 -15.29 9.36
C VAL A 190 7.43 -16.40 10.24
N GLN A 191 6.10 -16.46 10.36
CA GLN A 191 5.44 -17.49 11.17
C GLN A 191 5.73 -18.90 10.62
N ARG A 192 5.61 -19.08 9.31
CA ARG A 192 5.92 -20.37 8.66
C ARG A 192 7.35 -20.85 8.96
N GLY A 193 8.32 -19.93 8.96
CA GLY A 193 9.69 -20.26 9.31
C GLY A 193 9.83 -20.73 10.76
N LEU A 194 9.20 -20.02 11.70
CA LEU A 194 9.19 -20.39 13.11
C LEU A 194 8.58 -21.79 13.32
N ASP A 195 7.46 -22.08 12.65
CA ASP A 195 6.77 -23.37 12.72
C ASP A 195 7.63 -24.51 12.18
N VAL A 196 8.25 -24.33 11.00
CA VAL A 196 9.13 -25.32 10.37
C VAL A 196 10.38 -25.57 11.21
N MET A 197 10.95 -24.52 11.81
CA MET A 197 12.17 -24.61 12.60
C MET A 197 11.94 -25.19 14.03
N ARG A 198 10.71 -25.30 14.49
CA ARG A 198 10.32 -25.98 15.76
C ARG A 198 11.20 -25.57 16.94
N GLY A 199 11.31 -24.26 17.21
CA GLY A 199 12.09 -23.70 18.31
C GLY A 199 13.59 -23.55 18.03
N ARG A 200 14.10 -23.95 16.86
CA ARG A 200 15.50 -23.71 16.45
C ARG A 200 15.76 -22.33 15.87
N ALA A 201 14.69 -21.55 15.66
CA ALA A 201 14.75 -20.17 15.18
C ALA A 201 13.84 -19.26 15.99
N HIS A 202 14.14 -17.97 15.93
CA HIS A 202 13.36 -16.91 16.57
C HIS A 202 13.37 -15.65 15.70
N VAL A 203 12.50 -14.69 16.02
CA VAL A 203 12.63 -13.32 15.48
C VAL A 203 13.69 -12.58 16.27
N LEU A 204 14.76 -12.15 15.60
CA LEU A 204 15.88 -11.45 16.23
C LEU A 204 15.40 -10.08 16.75
N ARG A 205 15.71 -9.77 18.02
CA ARG A 205 15.36 -8.51 18.67
C ARG A 205 16.64 -7.73 19.10
N PRO A 206 16.63 -6.38 19.08
CA PRO A 206 15.56 -5.52 18.55
C PRO A 206 15.28 -5.78 17.07
N GLY A 207 14.03 -5.64 16.68
CA GLY A 207 13.58 -5.94 15.32
C GLY A 207 14.06 -4.91 14.29
N ILE A 208 13.86 -5.26 13.03
CA ILE A 208 14.25 -4.43 11.87
C ILE A 208 13.42 -3.14 11.79
N GLU A 209 12.24 -3.12 12.37
CA GLU A 209 11.31 -2.00 12.45
C GLU A 209 11.92 -0.71 13.00
N THR A 210 12.97 -0.83 13.79
CA THR A 210 13.69 0.35 14.32
C THR A 210 14.68 0.96 13.34
N ALA A 211 14.99 0.26 12.25
CA ALA A 211 15.94 0.71 11.24
C ALA A 211 15.26 1.23 9.97
N TYR A 212 14.10 0.68 9.63
CA TYR A 212 13.34 1.02 8.44
C TYR A 212 11.87 0.62 8.62
N ARG A 213 10.96 1.50 8.23
CA ARG A 213 9.52 1.20 8.14
C ARG A 213 9.13 1.13 6.68
N THR A 214 8.45 0.05 6.30
CA THR A 214 7.92 -0.10 4.95
C THR A 214 6.83 0.94 4.70
N ARG A 215 6.90 1.64 3.57
CA ARG A 215 5.86 2.56 3.09
C ARG A 215 5.35 2.08 1.75
N THR A 216 4.04 1.96 1.60
CA THR A 216 3.40 1.75 0.31
C THR A 216 2.84 3.07 -0.18
N TYR A 217 3.31 3.50 -1.33
CA TYR A 217 2.94 4.77 -1.96
C TYR A 217 1.74 4.56 -2.87
N LEU A 218 0.80 5.51 -2.88
CA LEU A 218 -0.22 5.58 -3.93
C LEU A 218 0.45 6.14 -5.18
N GLU A 219 0.51 5.34 -6.21
CA GLU A 219 1.16 5.68 -7.47
C GLU A 219 0.11 5.87 -8.56
N MET A 220 0.25 6.93 -9.32
CA MET A 220 -0.69 7.28 -10.38
C MET A 220 0.06 7.83 -11.59
N SER A 221 -0.50 7.63 -12.79
CA SER A 221 0.00 8.32 -13.98
C SER A 221 -0.16 9.83 -13.84
N ARG A 222 0.90 10.61 -14.05
CA ARG A 222 0.84 12.08 -14.02
C ARG A 222 -0.22 12.61 -14.99
N THR A 223 -0.20 12.12 -16.23
CA THR A 223 -1.16 12.52 -17.26
C THR A 223 -2.61 12.26 -16.84
N TRP A 224 -2.86 11.13 -16.14
CA TRP A 224 -4.21 10.84 -15.66
C TRP A 224 -4.62 11.79 -14.53
N VAL A 225 -3.73 12.03 -13.56
CA VAL A 225 -3.98 12.93 -12.42
C VAL A 225 -4.26 14.36 -12.91
N GLU A 226 -3.48 14.87 -13.85
CA GLU A 226 -3.66 16.21 -14.40
C GLU A 226 -5.00 16.39 -15.14
N ARG A 227 -5.49 15.34 -15.80
CA ARG A 227 -6.78 15.35 -16.49
C ARG A 227 -7.98 15.07 -15.57
N ASN A 228 -7.74 14.47 -14.39
CA ASN A 228 -8.79 14.01 -13.49
C ASN A 228 -8.56 14.47 -12.03
N GLN A 229 -8.26 15.76 -11.86
CA GLN A 229 -7.89 16.32 -10.55
C GLN A 229 -8.98 16.12 -9.50
N GLU A 230 -10.26 16.35 -9.86
CA GLU A 230 -11.39 16.14 -8.95
C GLU A 230 -11.54 14.67 -8.54
N ALA A 231 -11.38 13.75 -9.49
CA ALA A 231 -11.42 12.32 -9.20
C ALA A 231 -10.23 11.88 -8.33
N THR A 232 -9.05 12.49 -8.49
CA THR A 232 -7.89 12.26 -7.61
C THR A 232 -8.20 12.68 -6.17
N VAL A 233 -8.79 13.85 -5.97
CA VAL A 233 -9.22 14.33 -4.65
C VAL A 233 -10.31 13.43 -4.07
N ALA A 234 -11.30 13.03 -4.88
CA ALA A 234 -12.37 12.12 -4.47
C ALA A 234 -11.83 10.75 -4.03
N LEU A 235 -10.88 10.19 -4.78
CA LEU A 235 -10.20 8.94 -4.42
C LEU A 235 -9.45 9.04 -3.08
N LEU A 236 -8.71 10.12 -2.88
CA LEU A 236 -8.00 10.35 -1.60
C LEU A 236 -8.98 10.48 -0.43
N ARG A 237 -10.11 11.18 -0.59
CA ARG A 237 -11.18 11.24 0.44
C ARG A 237 -11.75 9.87 0.73
N ALA A 238 -12.00 9.06 -0.30
CA ALA A 238 -12.49 7.70 -0.13
C ALA A 238 -11.48 6.82 0.63
N LEU A 239 -10.19 6.90 0.30
CA LEU A 239 -9.14 6.16 1.01
C LEU A 239 -9.01 6.59 2.49
N ILE A 240 -9.19 7.87 2.78
CA ILE A 240 -9.24 8.38 4.17
C ILE A 240 -10.42 7.78 4.93
N GLU A 241 -11.59 7.66 4.30
CA GLU A 241 -12.76 7.01 4.91
C GLU A 241 -12.53 5.50 5.07
N CYS A 242 -11.87 4.85 4.12
CA CYS A 242 -11.49 3.43 4.23
C CYS A 242 -10.57 3.17 5.43
N ASP A 243 -9.58 4.03 5.67
CA ASP A 243 -8.73 3.97 6.86
C ASP A 243 -9.55 4.08 8.17
N ALA A 244 -10.49 5.02 8.22
CA ALA A 244 -11.39 5.15 9.37
C ALA A 244 -12.25 3.88 9.58
N PHE A 245 -12.76 3.28 8.50
CA PHE A 245 -13.53 2.03 8.56
C PHE A 245 -12.69 0.87 9.08
N VAL A 246 -11.47 0.68 8.57
CA VAL A 246 -10.59 -0.42 8.99
C VAL A 246 -10.32 -0.36 10.49
N ARG A 247 -10.12 0.84 11.05
CA ARG A 247 -9.94 1.03 12.49
C ARG A 247 -11.21 0.79 13.31
N ALA A 248 -12.35 1.23 12.80
CA ALA A 248 -13.63 1.09 13.51
C ALA A 248 -14.20 -0.32 13.45
N GLU A 249 -13.97 -1.04 12.35
CA GLU A 249 -14.62 -2.31 12.02
C GLU A 249 -13.61 -3.44 11.71
N PRO A 250 -12.68 -3.76 12.64
CA PRO A 250 -11.59 -4.70 12.35
C PRO A 250 -12.07 -6.11 11.98
N ARG A 251 -13.19 -6.58 12.54
CA ARG A 251 -13.78 -7.89 12.19
C ARG A 251 -14.32 -7.91 10.78
N LYS A 252 -15.10 -6.89 10.38
CA LYS A 252 -15.61 -6.77 9.02
C LYS A 252 -14.47 -6.60 8.00
N THR A 253 -13.43 -5.86 8.38
CA THR A 253 -12.22 -5.73 7.56
C THR A 253 -11.58 -7.09 7.30
N ALA A 254 -11.44 -7.93 8.34
CA ALA A 254 -10.91 -9.29 8.20
C ALA A 254 -11.78 -10.16 7.29
N GLU A 255 -13.10 -10.12 7.45
CA GLU A 255 -14.05 -10.87 6.61
C GLU A 255 -13.98 -10.45 5.13
N ILE A 256 -13.92 -9.14 4.86
CA ILE A 256 -13.79 -8.59 3.50
C ILE A 256 -12.45 -9.02 2.89
N ALA A 257 -11.35 -8.86 3.62
CA ALA A 257 -10.03 -9.22 3.15
C ALA A 257 -9.89 -10.74 2.93
N ALA A 258 -10.45 -11.55 3.82
CA ALA A 258 -10.49 -13.00 3.69
C ALA A 258 -11.18 -13.44 2.40
N LYS A 259 -12.35 -12.85 2.10
CA LYS A 259 -13.09 -13.12 0.86
C LYS A 259 -12.29 -12.70 -0.37
N LYS A 260 -11.68 -11.51 -0.35
CA LYS A 260 -10.91 -10.98 -1.48
C LYS A 260 -9.65 -11.82 -1.76
N LEU A 261 -8.99 -12.31 -0.72
CA LEU A 261 -7.74 -13.08 -0.79
C LEU A 261 -7.97 -14.60 -0.84
N ASN A 262 -9.22 -15.06 -0.73
CA ASN A 262 -9.58 -16.48 -0.67
C ASN A 262 -8.83 -17.24 0.45
N ILE A 263 -8.84 -16.66 1.66
CA ILE A 263 -8.25 -17.26 2.88
C ILE A 263 -9.31 -17.34 3.99
N PRO A 264 -9.11 -18.17 5.04
CA PRO A 264 -10.01 -18.19 6.19
C PRO A 264 -10.06 -16.84 6.91
N ALA A 265 -11.24 -16.46 7.42
CA ALA A 265 -11.45 -15.19 8.13
C ALA A 265 -10.57 -15.06 9.39
N ASP A 266 -10.39 -16.15 10.13
CA ASP A 266 -9.52 -16.17 11.32
C ASP A 266 -8.05 -15.95 10.94
N THR A 267 -7.61 -16.46 9.80
CA THR A 267 -6.27 -16.20 9.25
C THR A 267 -6.11 -14.73 8.91
N ALA A 268 -7.09 -14.13 8.25
CA ALA A 268 -7.05 -12.70 7.93
C ALA A 268 -7.03 -11.83 9.20
N ALA A 269 -7.85 -12.16 10.19
CA ALA A 269 -7.89 -11.47 11.48
C ALA A 269 -6.57 -11.60 12.25
N ASP A 270 -5.93 -12.76 12.22
CA ASP A 270 -4.64 -12.98 12.86
C ASP A 270 -3.53 -12.17 12.18
N LEU A 271 -3.46 -12.17 10.85
CA LEU A 271 -2.51 -11.37 10.07
C LEU A 271 -2.66 -9.87 10.33
N LEU A 272 -3.90 -9.36 10.35
CA LEU A 272 -4.18 -7.95 10.67
C LEU A 272 -3.70 -7.55 12.07
N ARG A 273 -3.82 -8.46 13.06
CA ARG A 273 -3.34 -8.20 14.44
C ARG A 273 -1.82 -8.27 14.58
N ARG A 274 -1.16 -9.19 13.87
CA ARG A 274 0.29 -9.43 13.99
C ARG A 274 1.11 -8.40 13.27
N THR A 275 0.58 -7.80 12.21
CA THR A 275 1.26 -6.77 11.43
C THR A 275 0.77 -5.40 11.90
N ALA A 276 1.67 -4.58 12.41
CA ALA A 276 1.35 -3.23 12.84
C ALA A 276 1.18 -2.30 11.64
N PHE A 277 0.09 -2.50 10.89
CA PHE A 277 -0.27 -1.63 9.78
C PHE A 277 -0.81 -0.30 10.26
N ASP A 278 -0.36 0.78 9.61
CA ASP A 278 -0.93 2.11 9.69
C ASP A 278 -1.44 2.49 8.29
N TRP A 279 -2.76 2.56 8.13
CA TRP A 279 -3.43 2.91 6.87
C TRP A 279 -3.74 4.40 6.74
N ARG A 280 -3.15 5.24 7.59
CA ARG A 280 -3.33 6.69 7.43
C ARG A 280 -2.90 7.11 6.03
N ILE A 281 -3.76 7.89 5.40
CA ILE A 281 -3.47 8.54 4.13
C ILE A 281 -2.81 9.87 4.45
N TYR A 282 -1.51 9.98 4.19
CA TYR A 282 -0.71 11.17 4.49
C TYR A 282 0.47 11.28 3.54
N LEU A 283 1.21 12.37 3.61
CA LEU A 283 2.48 12.55 2.92
C LEU A 283 3.41 13.34 3.84
N ASP A 284 4.66 12.91 3.99
CA ASP A 284 5.65 13.58 4.83
C ASP A 284 6.98 13.81 4.10
N ALA A 285 7.74 14.80 4.54
CA ALA A 285 9.07 15.11 3.99
C ALA A 285 10.08 13.97 4.22
N GLU A 286 9.84 13.10 5.22
CA GLU A 286 10.66 11.91 5.45
C GLU A 286 10.56 10.93 4.26
N ALA A 287 9.40 10.84 3.60
CA ALA A 287 9.25 10.05 2.38
C ALA A 287 10.22 10.51 1.28
N LYS A 288 10.36 11.82 1.05
CA LYS A 288 11.34 12.36 0.09
C LYS A 288 12.76 11.98 0.46
N LYS A 289 13.10 12.12 1.74
CA LYS A 289 14.42 11.74 2.25
C LYS A 289 14.70 10.26 2.03
N VAL A 290 13.75 9.39 2.36
CA VAL A 290 13.87 7.94 2.13
C VAL A 290 14.08 7.63 0.65
N PHE A 291 13.33 8.29 -0.25
CA PHE A 291 13.53 8.13 -1.70
C PHE A 291 14.92 8.55 -2.15
N ALA A 292 15.45 9.66 -1.63
CA ALA A 292 16.80 10.13 -1.95
C ALA A 292 17.86 9.12 -1.44
N ASP A 293 17.74 8.68 -0.20
CA ASP A 293 18.66 7.70 0.41
C ASP A 293 18.63 6.37 -0.36
N VAL A 294 17.43 5.91 -0.75
CA VAL A 294 17.24 4.69 -1.56
C VAL A 294 17.87 4.84 -2.95
N ALA A 295 17.68 5.99 -3.61
CA ALA A 295 18.29 6.23 -4.92
C ALA A 295 19.83 6.17 -4.88
N VAL A 296 20.44 6.78 -3.87
CA VAL A 296 21.88 6.72 -3.65
C VAL A 296 22.31 5.27 -3.42
N TRP A 297 21.67 4.58 -2.48
CA TRP A 297 22.00 3.20 -2.16
C TRP A 297 21.83 2.25 -3.36
N MET A 298 20.74 2.39 -4.12
CA MET A 298 20.51 1.57 -5.33
C MET A 298 21.60 1.80 -6.38
N ARG A 299 22.07 3.04 -6.53
CA ARG A 299 23.15 3.39 -7.48
C ARG A 299 24.47 2.79 -7.05
N GLU A 300 24.86 2.94 -5.79
CA GLU A 300 26.10 2.38 -5.22
C GLU A 300 26.16 0.85 -5.32
N ASN A 301 24.99 0.20 -5.27
CA ASN A 301 24.86 -1.26 -5.36
C ASN A 301 24.55 -1.75 -6.79
N GLY A 302 24.67 -0.90 -7.82
CA GLY A 302 24.43 -1.27 -9.21
C GLY A 302 22.98 -1.67 -9.53
N ARG A 303 22.01 -1.19 -8.73
CA ARG A 303 20.58 -1.51 -8.84
C ARG A 303 19.76 -0.42 -9.49
N LEU A 304 20.32 0.77 -9.65
CA LEU A 304 19.70 1.88 -10.34
C LEU A 304 20.44 2.16 -11.65
N THR A 305 19.82 1.84 -12.77
CA THR A 305 20.30 2.18 -14.12
C THR A 305 19.57 3.41 -14.63
N GLY A 306 20.24 4.28 -15.37
CA GLY A 306 19.67 5.52 -15.90
C GLY A 306 19.86 6.74 -14.99
N ALA A 307 19.12 7.82 -15.26
CA ALA A 307 19.20 9.06 -14.48
C ALA A 307 18.54 8.91 -13.11
N THR A 308 19.04 9.63 -12.10
CA THR A 308 18.31 9.75 -10.83
C THR A 308 17.05 10.56 -11.08
N PRO A 309 15.85 10.02 -10.73
CA PRO A 309 14.60 10.75 -10.90
C PRO A 309 14.61 12.06 -10.10
N ASP A 310 13.95 13.10 -10.63
CA ASP A 310 13.67 14.32 -9.89
C ASP A 310 12.56 14.04 -8.86
N ILE A 311 12.96 13.79 -7.62
CA ILE A 311 12.07 13.41 -6.53
C ILE A 311 11.04 14.51 -6.21
N ASP A 312 11.40 15.78 -6.41
CA ASP A 312 10.49 16.91 -6.17
C ASP A 312 9.30 16.91 -7.15
N ARG A 313 9.49 16.36 -8.33
CA ARG A 313 8.41 16.19 -9.31
C ARG A 313 7.55 14.95 -9.06
N VAL A 314 8.03 13.97 -8.31
CA VAL A 314 7.29 12.74 -8.03
C VAL A 314 6.17 12.98 -7.03
N PHE A 315 6.43 13.70 -5.95
CA PHE A 315 5.45 13.95 -4.91
C PHE A 315 4.54 15.12 -5.24
N VAL A 316 3.21 14.91 -5.16
CA VAL A 316 2.18 15.90 -5.52
C VAL A 316 1.24 16.18 -4.35
N PRO A 317 1.72 16.88 -3.30
CA PRO A 317 1.01 17.08 -2.04
C PRO A 317 -0.24 17.97 -2.17
N GLN A 318 -0.39 18.73 -3.25
CA GLN A 318 -1.47 19.70 -3.45
C GLN A 318 -2.86 19.05 -3.38
N TYR A 319 -3.04 17.83 -3.85
CA TYR A 319 -4.33 17.14 -3.82
C TYR A 319 -4.75 16.75 -2.39
N LEU A 320 -3.80 16.31 -1.58
CA LEU A 320 -4.06 15.98 -0.19
C LEU A 320 -4.26 17.23 0.68
N ARG A 321 -3.52 18.33 0.40
CA ARG A 321 -3.71 19.63 1.06
C ARG A 321 -5.11 20.21 0.87
N GLN A 322 -5.75 19.98 -0.29
CA GLN A 322 -7.13 20.40 -0.54
C GLN A 322 -8.15 19.70 0.36
N ILE A 323 -7.81 18.54 0.90
CA ILE A 323 -8.69 17.75 1.76
C ILE A 323 -8.45 18.11 3.23
N ASP A 324 -7.20 18.03 3.65
CA ASP A 324 -6.75 18.26 5.01
C ASP A 324 -5.25 18.60 5.01
N PRO A 325 -4.89 19.89 5.19
CA PRO A 325 -3.49 20.32 5.19
C PRO A 325 -2.62 19.63 6.25
N SER A 326 -3.20 19.15 7.36
CA SER A 326 -2.46 18.47 8.43
C SER A 326 -1.93 17.08 8.02
N ARG A 327 -2.42 16.55 6.92
CA ARG A 327 -1.95 15.27 6.33
C ARG A 327 -0.68 15.43 5.48
N VAL A 328 -0.25 16.67 5.25
CA VAL A 328 0.97 16.98 4.50
C VAL A 328 1.98 17.61 5.46
N ILE A 329 2.98 16.84 5.86
CA ILE A 329 3.88 17.15 6.97
C ILE A 329 5.25 17.52 6.42
N GLY A 330 5.70 18.76 6.65
CA GLY A 330 7.05 19.21 6.32
C GLY A 330 7.37 19.37 4.82
N PHE A 331 6.34 19.48 3.96
CA PHE A 331 6.51 19.74 2.50
C PHE A 331 6.49 21.24 2.19
#